data_fe390738c3f9e48d1cb8fcd79aec18ad
#
_entry.id   fe390738c3f9e48d1cb8fcd79aec18ad
#
_cell.length_a   1.000
_cell.length_b   1.000
_cell.length_c   1.000
_cell.angle_alpha   90.00
_cell.angle_beta   90.00
_cell.angle_gamma   90.00
#
_symmetry.space_group_name_H-M   'P 1'
#
loop_
_entity.id
_entity.type
_entity.pdbx_description
1 polymer ?
#
loop_
_entity_poly.entity_id
_entity_poly.type
_entity_poly.pdbx_seq_one_letter_code
_entity_poly.pdbx_strand_id
1 'polypeptide(L)'
;MQPKIIAIANQKGGVGKTTTAINLATALAATGERVLLIDLDPQGNASTGFGIGTDERGIGSYALMTGEAPAASLVLPTEVPGLLIIPATEDLIGADIEFAGAEGREHLVQRALDEPGLAGQFGYVFIDCPPGLGLLTLNALVAASSVLIPLQCEFFALEGISQLMRTIDLVRHSLNPGLALDGVVLTMLDRRNNLAQAVSDDVRAYFGGRVFDTAIPRNIRITESPSHGKPVLLYDFRSVGAQAYVALAAEFLQRQKPVEAGV
;
A
#
# COMPACT_ATOMS: atom_id res chain seq x y z
N MET A 1 20.76 4.73 -3.91
CA MET A 1 20.09 3.42 -3.98
C MET A 1 18.69 3.70 -4.51
N GLN A 2 18.16 2.91 -5.44
CA GLN A 2 16.76 3.11 -5.87
C GLN A 2 15.84 2.61 -4.75
N PRO A 3 14.74 3.31 -4.45
CA PRO A 3 13.79 2.87 -3.44
C PRO A 3 13.08 1.59 -3.89
N LYS A 4 12.65 0.79 -2.93
CA LYS A 4 11.69 -0.26 -3.22
C LYS A 4 10.29 0.35 -3.28
N ILE A 5 9.64 0.31 -4.45
CA ILE A 5 8.28 0.82 -4.66
C ILE A 5 7.30 -0.33 -4.53
N ILE A 6 6.34 -0.23 -3.61
CA ILE A 6 5.39 -1.28 -3.28
C ILE A 6 3.95 -0.77 -3.46
N ALA A 7 3.20 -1.36 -4.38
CA ALA A 7 1.77 -1.11 -4.48
C ALA A 7 1.02 -1.95 -3.43
N ILE A 8 0.13 -1.32 -2.66
CA ILE A 8 -0.77 -2.02 -1.74
C ILE A 8 -2.13 -2.13 -2.40
N ALA A 9 -2.42 -3.30 -2.97
CA ALA A 9 -3.56 -3.49 -3.85
C ALA A 9 -4.42 -4.68 -3.46
N ASN A 10 -5.72 -4.51 -3.59
CA ASN A 10 -6.73 -5.56 -3.60
C ASN A 10 -8.00 -5.00 -4.24
N GLN A 11 -8.65 -5.78 -5.10
CA GLN A 11 -9.88 -5.39 -5.77
C GLN A 11 -11.03 -5.12 -4.79
N LYS A 12 -11.09 -5.89 -3.69
CA LYS A 12 -12.16 -5.77 -2.68
C LYS A 12 -11.94 -4.54 -1.81
N GLY A 13 -13.01 -3.78 -1.58
CA GLY A 13 -13.06 -2.71 -0.58
C GLY A 13 -13.04 -3.25 0.84
N GLY A 14 -12.54 -2.47 1.80
CA GLY A 14 -12.62 -2.79 3.22
C GLY A 14 -11.68 -3.91 3.72
N VAL A 15 -10.75 -4.42 2.90
CA VAL A 15 -9.80 -5.48 3.30
C VAL A 15 -8.58 -4.98 4.07
N GLY A 16 -8.50 -3.68 4.36
CA GLY A 16 -7.41 -3.09 5.13
C GLY A 16 -6.21 -2.64 4.29
N LYS A 17 -6.38 -2.28 3.01
CA LYS A 17 -5.31 -1.70 2.17
C LYS A 17 -4.70 -0.46 2.81
N THR A 18 -5.49 0.59 2.93
CA THR A 18 -5.10 1.87 3.53
C THR A 18 -4.57 1.70 4.95
N THR A 19 -5.24 0.89 5.76
CA THR A 19 -4.80 0.58 7.13
C THR A 19 -3.41 -0.06 7.14
N THR A 20 -3.15 -0.98 6.21
CA THR A 20 -1.83 -1.63 6.08
C THR A 20 -0.80 -0.64 5.57
N ALA A 21 -1.14 0.20 4.59
CA ALA A 21 -0.27 1.24 4.06
C ALA A 21 0.22 2.19 5.18
N ILE A 22 -0.71 2.76 5.94
CA ILE A 22 -0.42 3.68 7.05
C ILE A 22 0.47 3.01 8.10
N ASN A 23 0.06 1.84 8.60
CA ASN A 23 0.68 1.27 9.79
C ASN A 23 1.99 0.52 9.49
N LEU A 24 2.11 -0.11 8.32
CA LEU A 24 3.38 -0.70 7.88
C LEU A 24 4.41 0.39 7.58
N ALA A 25 4.03 1.46 6.86
CA ALA A 25 4.90 2.60 6.61
C ALA A 25 5.38 3.25 7.92
N THR A 26 4.47 3.44 8.89
CA THR A 26 4.80 3.97 10.22
C THR A 26 5.78 3.05 10.97
N ALA A 27 5.54 1.73 10.95
CA ALA A 27 6.40 0.78 11.64
C ALA A 27 7.81 0.72 11.02
N LEU A 28 7.92 0.83 9.68
CA LEU A 28 9.20 0.89 8.99
C LEU A 28 9.94 2.21 9.29
N ALA A 29 9.25 3.34 9.28
CA ALA A 29 9.85 4.63 9.66
C ALA A 29 10.40 4.60 11.12
N ALA A 30 9.69 3.91 12.02
CA ALA A 30 10.14 3.72 13.40
C ALA A 30 11.44 2.87 13.53
N THR A 31 11.82 2.11 12.48
CA THR A 31 13.12 1.42 12.44
C THR A 31 14.26 2.28 11.86
N GLY A 32 13.98 3.53 11.50
CA GLY A 32 14.94 4.46 10.91
C GLY A 32 14.94 4.49 9.37
N GLU A 33 14.03 3.76 8.73
CA GLU A 33 13.86 3.83 7.27
C GLU A 33 13.21 5.16 6.87
N ARG A 34 13.63 5.71 5.73
CA ARG A 34 12.93 6.84 5.12
C ARG A 34 11.84 6.32 4.18
N VAL A 35 10.60 6.65 4.47
CA VAL A 35 9.42 6.12 3.80
C VAL A 35 8.60 7.24 3.16
N LEU A 36 8.17 7.04 1.91
CA LEU A 36 7.15 7.85 1.26
C LEU A 36 5.88 7.01 1.12
N LEU A 37 4.74 7.57 1.49
CA LEU A 37 3.43 7.02 1.14
C LEU A 37 2.79 7.90 0.07
N ILE A 38 2.26 7.29 -0.99
CA ILE A 38 1.47 7.95 -2.02
C ILE A 38 0.04 7.44 -1.88
N ASP A 39 -0.88 8.34 -1.57
CA ASP A 39 -2.31 8.05 -1.49
C ASP A 39 -2.92 8.23 -2.88
N LEU A 40 -3.29 7.15 -3.56
CA LEU A 40 -3.97 7.16 -4.86
C LEU A 40 -5.47 6.83 -4.75
N ASP A 41 -6.01 6.65 -3.53
CA ASP A 41 -7.44 6.49 -3.36
C ASP A 41 -8.11 7.88 -3.34
N PRO A 42 -9.04 8.20 -4.26
CA PRO A 42 -9.78 9.47 -4.25
C PRO A 42 -10.47 9.80 -2.93
N GLN A 43 -10.77 8.76 -2.12
CA GLN A 43 -11.35 8.96 -0.79
C GLN A 43 -10.36 9.60 0.20
N GLY A 44 -9.06 9.56 -0.07
CA GLY A 44 -8.02 10.19 0.74
C GLY A 44 -7.93 9.64 2.17
N ASN A 45 -8.24 8.36 2.34
CA ASN A 45 -8.28 7.74 3.67
C ASN A 45 -6.88 7.62 4.29
N ALA A 46 -5.82 7.44 3.50
CA ALA A 46 -4.45 7.43 4.01
C ALA A 46 -4.06 8.84 4.47
N SER A 47 -4.40 9.87 3.73
CA SER A 47 -4.19 11.27 4.07
C SER A 47 -4.88 11.63 5.38
N THR A 48 -6.18 11.30 5.51
CA THR A 48 -6.96 11.48 6.75
C THR A 48 -6.34 10.71 7.93
N GLY A 49 -5.85 9.49 7.68
CA GLY A 49 -5.25 8.64 8.71
C GLY A 49 -3.94 9.19 9.29
N PHE A 50 -3.31 10.17 8.62
CA PHE A 50 -2.19 10.97 9.13
C PHE A 50 -2.60 12.36 9.63
N GLY A 51 -3.89 12.64 9.72
CA GLY A 51 -4.41 13.91 10.21
C GLY A 51 -4.35 15.06 9.19
N ILE A 52 -4.11 14.76 7.90
CA ILE A 52 -4.05 15.77 6.84
C ILE A 52 -5.47 16.01 6.33
N GLY A 53 -6.04 17.16 6.69
CA GLY A 53 -7.36 17.62 6.27
C GLY A 53 -7.42 17.92 4.77
N THR A 54 -8.62 17.97 4.19
CA THR A 54 -8.80 18.23 2.75
C THR A 54 -8.18 19.55 2.29
N ASP A 55 -8.24 20.57 3.12
CA ASP A 55 -7.70 21.92 2.89
C ASP A 55 -6.16 21.98 2.96
N GLU A 56 -5.53 20.95 3.55
CA GLU A 56 -4.07 20.88 3.70
C GLU A 56 -3.39 20.02 2.61
N ARG A 57 -4.18 19.31 1.78
CA ARG A 57 -3.65 18.35 0.77
C ARG A 57 -3.04 19.02 -0.46
N GLY A 58 -3.27 20.33 -0.66
CA GLY A 58 -2.79 21.03 -1.84
C GLY A 58 -3.36 20.41 -3.13
N ILE A 59 -2.49 20.19 -4.12
CA ILE A 59 -2.86 19.57 -5.41
C ILE A 59 -2.58 18.05 -5.46
N GLY A 60 -1.92 17.51 -4.46
CA GLY A 60 -1.79 16.10 -4.13
C GLY A 60 -1.36 15.15 -5.27
N SER A 61 -1.78 13.89 -5.16
CA SER A 61 -1.42 12.83 -6.10
C SER A 61 -2.10 12.94 -7.47
N TYR A 62 -3.13 13.76 -7.61
CA TYR A 62 -3.64 14.12 -8.94
C TYR A 62 -2.58 14.89 -9.74
N ALA A 63 -1.95 15.92 -9.13
CA ALA A 63 -0.88 16.67 -9.77
C ALA A 63 0.37 15.80 -10.05
N LEU A 64 0.61 14.78 -9.24
CA LEU A 64 1.62 13.75 -9.53
C LEU A 64 1.35 13.05 -10.87
N MET A 65 0.08 12.73 -11.15
CA MET A 65 -0.31 12.03 -12.38
C MET A 65 -0.32 12.96 -13.60
N THR A 66 -0.75 14.20 -13.44
CA THR A 66 -0.79 15.18 -14.55
C THR A 66 0.57 15.76 -14.89
N GLY A 67 1.54 15.68 -13.97
CA GLY A 67 2.82 16.38 -14.10
C GLY A 67 2.70 17.90 -13.93
N GLU A 68 1.60 18.37 -13.29
CA GLU A 68 1.35 19.80 -13.05
C GLU A 68 2.39 20.44 -12.14
N ALA A 69 3.00 19.63 -11.27
CA ALA A 69 4.07 20.07 -10.38
C ALA A 69 5.13 18.96 -10.22
N PRO A 70 6.39 19.33 -9.94
CA PRO A 70 7.43 18.36 -9.63
C PRO A 70 7.03 17.47 -8.45
N ALA A 71 7.22 16.18 -8.57
CA ALA A 71 6.79 15.21 -7.54
C ALA A 71 7.34 15.54 -6.14
N ALA A 72 8.58 16.06 -6.05
CA ALA A 72 9.19 16.47 -4.79
C ALA A 72 8.46 17.63 -4.08
N SER A 73 7.74 18.49 -4.83
CA SER A 73 6.99 19.62 -4.25
C SER A 73 5.63 19.20 -3.69
N LEU A 74 5.18 17.98 -4.00
CA LEU A 74 3.88 17.44 -3.54
C LEU A 74 4.01 16.70 -2.19
N VAL A 75 5.24 16.52 -1.72
CA VAL A 75 5.53 15.73 -0.51
C VAL A 75 5.27 16.56 0.74
N LEU A 76 4.42 16.04 1.62
CA LEU A 76 4.11 16.64 2.91
C LEU A 76 4.71 15.81 4.06
N PRO A 77 5.14 16.47 5.17
CA PRO A 77 5.54 15.74 6.36
C PRO A 77 4.33 15.15 7.08
N THR A 78 4.56 14.06 7.83
CA THR A 78 3.59 13.51 8.79
C THR A 78 4.07 13.72 10.23
N GLU A 79 3.25 13.40 11.24
CA GLU A 79 3.69 13.35 12.64
C GLU A 79 4.74 12.26 12.91
N VAL A 80 4.94 11.32 11.98
CA VAL A 80 5.89 10.21 12.12
C VAL A 80 7.25 10.62 11.55
N PRO A 81 8.31 10.71 12.37
CA PRO A 81 9.65 11.03 11.88
C PRO A 81 10.12 10.03 10.79
N GLY A 82 10.60 10.54 9.67
CA GLY A 82 11.08 9.73 8.55
C GLY A 82 9.99 9.24 7.60
N LEU A 83 8.70 9.50 7.88
CA LEU A 83 7.57 9.19 7.02
C LEU A 83 6.98 10.46 6.41
N LEU A 84 6.96 10.52 5.09
CA LEU A 84 6.38 11.59 4.30
C LEU A 84 5.22 11.04 3.46
N ILE A 85 4.32 11.92 2.98
CA ILE A 85 3.17 11.52 2.17
C ILE A 85 2.95 12.46 0.98
N ILE A 86 2.50 11.92 -0.14
CA ILE A 86 1.80 12.66 -1.20
C ILE A 86 0.31 12.35 -1.00
N PRO A 87 -0.50 13.34 -0.55
CA PRO A 87 -1.90 13.11 -0.20
C PRO A 87 -2.79 12.99 -1.45
N ALA A 88 -3.93 12.32 -1.32
CA ALA A 88 -4.94 12.26 -2.36
C ALA A 88 -5.84 13.50 -2.34
N THR A 89 -6.28 13.94 -3.54
CA THR A 89 -7.34 14.93 -3.71
C THR A 89 -8.55 14.33 -4.41
N GLU A 90 -9.70 14.99 -4.31
CA GLU A 90 -10.95 14.55 -4.96
C GLU A 90 -10.84 14.56 -6.49
N ASP A 91 -9.91 15.32 -7.06
CA ASP A 91 -9.69 15.40 -8.51
C ASP A 91 -9.34 14.01 -9.12
N LEU A 92 -8.78 13.10 -8.33
CA LEU A 92 -8.55 11.71 -8.74
C LEU A 92 -9.84 10.97 -9.17
N ILE A 93 -11.04 11.42 -8.75
CA ILE A 93 -12.31 10.80 -9.13
C ILE A 93 -12.50 10.84 -10.66
N GLY A 94 -12.06 11.92 -11.30
CA GLY A 94 -12.16 12.12 -12.74
C GLY A 94 -11.08 11.43 -13.57
N ALA A 95 -10.03 10.89 -12.95
CA ALA A 95 -8.83 10.43 -13.65
C ALA A 95 -9.10 9.37 -14.74
N ASP A 96 -9.99 8.39 -14.48
CA ASP A 96 -10.35 7.36 -15.46
C ASP A 96 -10.96 7.96 -16.75
N ILE A 97 -11.74 9.03 -16.63
CA ILE A 97 -12.41 9.71 -17.75
C ILE A 97 -11.44 10.65 -18.45
N GLU A 98 -10.72 11.44 -17.68
CA GLU A 98 -9.82 12.48 -18.20
C GLU A 98 -8.66 11.87 -19.00
N PHE A 99 -8.06 10.80 -18.49
CA PHE A 99 -6.96 10.13 -19.17
C PHE A 99 -7.41 9.02 -20.15
N ALA A 100 -8.73 8.83 -20.41
CA ALA A 100 -9.24 7.72 -21.22
C ALA A 100 -8.59 7.61 -22.61
N GLY A 101 -8.28 8.73 -23.24
CA GLY A 101 -7.66 8.81 -24.56
C GLY A 101 -6.15 9.15 -24.55
N ALA A 102 -5.55 9.31 -23.39
CA ALA A 102 -4.15 9.73 -23.29
C ALA A 102 -3.20 8.56 -23.58
N GLU A 103 -2.20 8.78 -24.43
CA GLU A 103 -1.16 7.81 -24.72
C GLU A 103 -0.23 7.63 -23.51
N GLY A 104 0.05 6.39 -23.13
CA GLY A 104 0.90 6.06 -21.98
C GLY A 104 0.30 6.45 -20.64
N ARG A 105 -1.04 6.52 -20.55
CA ARG A 105 -1.78 6.82 -19.32
C ARG A 105 -1.52 5.85 -18.18
N GLU A 106 -1.02 4.67 -18.48
CA GLU A 106 -0.65 3.63 -17.51
C GLU A 106 0.66 3.95 -16.78
N HIS A 107 1.48 4.88 -17.30
CA HIS A 107 2.82 5.20 -16.84
C HIS A 107 2.92 6.57 -16.14
N LEU A 108 1.80 7.21 -15.79
CA LEU A 108 1.80 8.56 -15.22
C LEU A 108 2.57 8.61 -13.88
N VAL A 109 2.23 7.71 -12.96
CA VAL A 109 2.90 7.62 -11.66
C VAL A 109 4.36 7.17 -11.81
N GLN A 110 4.65 6.23 -12.69
CA GLN A 110 6.02 5.78 -12.95
C GLN A 110 6.89 6.95 -13.41
N ARG A 111 6.44 7.72 -14.41
CA ARG A 111 7.17 8.88 -14.93
C ARG A 111 7.45 9.92 -13.85
N ALA A 112 6.48 10.19 -12.98
CA ALA A 112 6.65 11.13 -11.89
C ALA A 112 7.66 10.63 -10.83
N LEU A 113 7.71 9.33 -10.57
CA LEU A 113 8.68 8.74 -9.64
C LEU A 113 10.09 8.61 -10.22
N ASP A 114 10.20 8.56 -11.54
CA ASP A 114 11.50 8.56 -12.24
C ASP A 114 12.15 9.96 -12.31
N GLU A 115 11.43 11.02 -11.91
CA GLU A 115 11.99 12.38 -11.85
C GLU A 115 13.20 12.44 -10.91
N PRO A 116 14.29 13.14 -11.32
CA PRO A 116 15.45 13.32 -10.46
C PRO A 116 15.09 14.04 -9.16
N GLY A 117 15.50 13.48 -8.02
CA GLY A 117 15.40 14.13 -6.73
C GLY A 117 14.34 13.59 -5.79
N LEU A 118 13.37 12.76 -6.24
CA LEU A 118 12.39 12.14 -5.35
C LEU A 118 12.87 10.74 -4.89
N ALA A 119 13.05 9.83 -5.84
CA ALA A 119 13.26 8.41 -5.55
C ALA A 119 14.50 8.13 -4.68
N GLY A 120 15.61 8.82 -4.90
CA GLY A 120 16.85 8.59 -4.14
C GLY A 120 16.82 8.99 -2.66
N GLN A 121 15.75 9.64 -2.22
CA GLN A 121 15.61 10.12 -0.84
C GLN A 121 15.01 9.08 0.10
N PHE A 122 14.37 8.02 -0.43
CA PHE A 122 13.60 7.05 0.33
C PHE A 122 14.18 5.64 0.18
N GLY A 123 14.07 4.84 1.25
CA GLY A 123 14.32 3.41 1.18
C GLY A 123 13.11 2.67 0.63
N TYR A 124 11.91 3.12 1.00
CA TYR A 124 10.63 2.53 0.60
C TYR A 124 9.63 3.60 0.12
N VAL A 125 8.90 3.27 -0.94
CA VAL A 125 7.74 4.03 -1.41
C VAL A 125 6.54 3.10 -1.42
N PHE A 126 5.51 3.40 -0.63
CA PHE A 126 4.24 2.69 -0.66
C PHE A 126 3.23 3.47 -1.47
N ILE A 127 2.44 2.76 -2.28
CA ILE A 127 1.33 3.34 -3.04
C ILE A 127 0.05 2.69 -2.54
N ASP A 128 -0.80 3.46 -1.84
CA ASP A 128 -2.13 3.00 -1.41
C ASP A 128 -3.09 3.09 -2.58
N CYS A 129 -3.64 1.94 -2.98
CA CYS A 129 -4.52 1.84 -4.15
C CYS A 129 -5.99 1.89 -3.76
N PRO A 130 -6.85 2.53 -4.58
CA PRO A 130 -8.29 2.46 -4.41
C PRO A 130 -8.81 1.01 -4.53
N PRO A 131 -10.06 0.73 -4.12
CA PRO A 131 -10.71 -0.52 -4.44
C PRO A 131 -10.96 -0.62 -5.96
N GLY A 132 -10.82 -1.83 -6.50
CA GLY A 132 -10.96 -2.05 -7.94
C GLY A 132 -9.63 -2.11 -8.70
N LEU A 133 -9.73 -2.32 -10.01
CA LEU A 133 -8.61 -2.51 -10.92
C LEU A 133 -8.63 -1.47 -12.05
N GLY A 134 -9.04 -0.21 -11.73
CA GLY A 134 -9.07 0.92 -12.65
C GLY A 134 -7.68 1.51 -12.95
N LEU A 135 -7.66 2.65 -13.63
CA LEU A 135 -6.43 3.31 -14.08
C LEU A 135 -5.49 3.67 -12.93
N LEU A 136 -6.01 4.10 -11.77
CA LEU A 136 -5.20 4.43 -10.61
C LEU A 136 -4.43 3.22 -10.08
N THR A 137 -5.13 2.08 -9.92
CA THR A 137 -4.48 0.82 -9.51
C THR A 137 -3.49 0.32 -10.57
N LEU A 138 -3.82 0.46 -11.85
CA LEU A 138 -2.92 0.11 -12.95
C LEU A 138 -1.64 0.95 -12.91
N ASN A 139 -1.74 2.26 -12.71
CA ASN A 139 -0.59 3.15 -12.54
C ASN A 139 0.29 2.76 -11.34
N ALA A 140 -0.32 2.39 -10.22
CA ALA A 140 0.42 1.90 -9.06
C ALA A 140 1.21 0.62 -9.37
N LEU A 141 0.58 -0.35 -10.06
CA LEU A 141 1.22 -1.62 -10.44
C LEU A 141 2.33 -1.43 -11.48
N VAL A 142 2.16 -0.48 -12.39
CA VAL A 142 3.18 -0.17 -13.42
C VAL A 142 4.39 0.50 -12.79
N ALA A 143 4.19 1.39 -11.83
CA ALA A 143 5.28 2.09 -11.13
C ALA A 143 5.98 1.22 -10.08
N ALA A 144 5.33 0.17 -9.56
CA ALA A 144 5.84 -0.62 -8.45
C ALA A 144 6.87 -1.66 -8.88
N SER A 145 7.85 -1.91 -8.01
CA SER A 145 8.74 -3.08 -8.11
C SER A 145 8.08 -4.34 -7.56
N SER A 146 7.13 -4.18 -6.63
CA SER A 146 6.38 -5.29 -6.06
C SER A 146 4.98 -4.89 -5.59
N VAL A 147 4.12 -5.89 -5.38
CA VAL A 147 2.78 -5.71 -4.84
C VAL A 147 2.61 -6.47 -3.53
N LEU A 148 2.09 -5.80 -2.51
CA LEU A 148 1.66 -6.36 -1.24
C LEU A 148 0.13 -6.44 -1.23
N ILE A 149 -0.42 -7.59 -0.87
CA ILE A 149 -1.86 -7.85 -0.95
C ILE A 149 -2.44 -8.06 0.45
N PRO A 150 -3.08 -7.05 1.06
CA PRO A 150 -3.91 -7.27 2.23
C PRO A 150 -5.16 -8.09 1.88
N LEU A 151 -5.41 -9.16 2.63
CA LEU A 151 -6.50 -10.09 2.37
C LEU A 151 -7.27 -10.38 3.66
N GLN A 152 -8.56 -10.10 3.66
CA GLN A 152 -9.46 -10.53 4.73
C GLN A 152 -9.94 -11.95 4.46
N CYS A 153 -9.85 -12.83 5.48
CA CYS A 153 -10.24 -14.24 5.38
C CYS A 153 -11.77 -14.38 5.45
N GLU A 154 -12.43 -14.17 4.29
CA GLU A 154 -13.87 -14.32 4.08
C GLU A 154 -14.14 -15.27 2.91
N PHE A 155 -15.38 -15.78 2.80
CA PHE A 155 -15.76 -16.82 1.85
C PHE A 155 -15.32 -16.57 0.39
N PHE A 156 -15.43 -15.33 -0.10
CA PHE A 156 -15.03 -14.98 -1.48
C PHE A 156 -13.57 -14.48 -1.60
N ALA A 157 -12.72 -14.69 -0.61
CA ALA A 157 -11.35 -14.18 -0.60
C ALA A 157 -10.51 -14.74 -1.77
N LEU A 158 -10.61 -16.04 -2.03
CA LEU A 158 -9.84 -16.71 -3.09
C LEU A 158 -10.29 -16.30 -4.50
N GLU A 159 -11.58 -16.05 -4.71
CA GLU A 159 -12.10 -15.58 -5.99
C GLU A 159 -11.57 -14.17 -6.31
N GLY A 160 -11.69 -13.25 -5.36
CA GLY A 160 -11.19 -11.88 -5.52
C GLY A 160 -9.68 -11.80 -5.76
N ILE A 161 -8.90 -12.62 -5.06
CA ILE A 161 -7.44 -12.62 -5.25
C ILE A 161 -7.04 -13.23 -6.59
N SER A 162 -7.78 -14.21 -7.10
CA SER A 162 -7.52 -14.82 -8.40
C SER A 162 -7.67 -13.80 -9.55
N GLN A 163 -8.64 -12.89 -9.45
CA GLN A 163 -8.81 -11.82 -10.43
C GLN A 163 -7.67 -10.79 -10.35
N LEU A 164 -7.26 -10.41 -9.14
CA LEU A 164 -6.10 -9.53 -8.95
C LEU A 164 -4.82 -10.17 -9.51
N MET A 165 -4.59 -11.46 -9.28
CA MET A 165 -3.41 -12.17 -9.81
C MET A 165 -3.39 -12.18 -11.34
N ARG A 166 -4.53 -12.35 -12.00
CA ARG A 166 -4.62 -12.22 -13.48
C ARG A 166 -4.23 -10.81 -13.94
N THR A 167 -4.67 -9.77 -13.23
CA THR A 167 -4.29 -8.40 -13.57
C THR A 167 -2.79 -8.17 -13.37
N ILE A 168 -2.20 -8.67 -12.27
CA ILE A 168 -0.76 -8.59 -12.03
C ILE A 168 0.01 -9.30 -13.15
N ASP A 169 -0.45 -10.47 -13.60
CA ASP A 169 0.19 -11.21 -14.68
C ASP A 169 0.08 -10.45 -16.02
N LEU A 170 -1.05 -9.82 -16.32
CA LEU A 170 -1.20 -8.97 -17.51
C LEU A 170 -0.27 -7.77 -17.47
N VAL A 171 -0.18 -7.07 -16.32
CA VAL A 171 0.75 -5.95 -16.13
C VAL A 171 2.20 -6.42 -16.32
N ARG A 172 2.55 -7.55 -15.73
CA ARG A 172 3.90 -8.13 -15.86
C ARG A 172 4.26 -8.47 -17.30
N HIS A 173 3.32 -8.99 -18.09
CA HIS A 173 3.58 -9.37 -19.48
C HIS A 173 3.67 -8.16 -20.42
N SER A 174 2.94 -7.07 -20.15
CA SER A 174 2.73 -6.00 -21.13
C SER A 174 3.35 -4.66 -20.74
N LEU A 175 3.41 -4.33 -19.44
CA LEU A 175 3.71 -2.97 -18.98
C LEU A 175 4.89 -2.91 -18.00
N ASN A 176 5.01 -3.90 -17.07
CA ASN A 176 6.05 -3.91 -16.05
C ASN A 176 6.57 -5.35 -15.81
N PRO A 177 7.52 -5.83 -16.62
CA PRO A 177 8.09 -7.18 -16.47
C PRO A 177 8.78 -7.42 -15.10
N GLY A 178 9.20 -6.35 -14.42
CA GLY A 178 9.85 -6.41 -13.11
C GLY A 178 8.90 -6.56 -11.92
N LEU A 179 7.58 -6.44 -12.13
CA LEU A 179 6.62 -6.48 -11.04
C LEU A 179 6.62 -7.84 -10.33
N ALA A 180 6.96 -7.86 -9.05
CA ALA A 180 6.96 -9.06 -8.22
C ALA A 180 5.77 -9.10 -7.26
N LEU A 181 5.39 -10.28 -6.78
CA LEU A 181 4.51 -10.41 -5.61
C LEU A 181 5.38 -10.40 -4.36
N ASP A 182 5.27 -9.34 -3.55
CA ASP A 182 5.99 -9.22 -2.27
C ASP A 182 5.41 -10.18 -1.22
N GLY A 183 4.08 -10.22 -1.15
CA GLY A 183 3.39 -11.20 -0.33
C GLY A 183 1.91 -10.87 -0.09
N VAL A 184 1.27 -11.78 0.66
CA VAL A 184 -0.12 -11.66 1.09
C VAL A 184 -0.15 -11.50 2.61
N VAL A 185 -0.79 -10.44 3.11
CA VAL A 185 -0.99 -10.18 4.54
C VAL A 185 -2.44 -10.48 4.91
N LEU A 186 -2.65 -11.45 5.79
CA LEU A 186 -3.97 -11.75 6.32
C LEU A 186 -4.39 -10.66 7.30
N THR A 187 -5.54 -10.03 7.05
CA THR A 187 -6.05 -8.90 7.82
C THR A 187 -7.36 -9.25 8.53
N MET A 188 -7.64 -8.53 9.63
CA MET A 188 -8.86 -8.71 10.43
C MET A 188 -9.13 -10.17 10.81
N LEU A 189 -8.06 -10.95 10.98
CA LEU A 189 -8.17 -12.37 11.29
C LEU A 189 -8.72 -12.57 12.71
N ASP A 190 -9.88 -13.22 12.82
CA ASP A 190 -10.39 -13.75 14.08
C ASP A 190 -10.17 -15.27 14.13
N ARG A 191 -9.18 -15.69 14.91
CA ARG A 191 -8.82 -17.13 15.05
C ARG A 191 -9.92 -17.98 15.69
N ARG A 192 -10.95 -17.37 16.27
CA ARG A 192 -12.10 -18.09 16.86
C ARG A 192 -13.15 -18.43 15.80
N ASN A 193 -13.05 -17.84 14.61
CA ASN A 193 -13.96 -18.07 13.51
C ASN A 193 -13.42 -19.21 12.62
N ASN A 194 -14.09 -20.36 12.63
CA ASN A 194 -13.70 -21.54 11.87
C ASN A 194 -13.63 -21.29 10.35
N LEU A 195 -14.54 -20.46 9.79
CA LEU A 195 -14.50 -20.10 8.39
C LEU A 195 -13.25 -19.29 8.06
N ALA A 196 -12.92 -18.29 8.89
CA ALA A 196 -11.73 -17.48 8.68
C ALA A 196 -10.46 -18.33 8.77
N GLN A 197 -10.43 -19.33 9.66
CA GLN A 197 -9.31 -20.27 9.74
C GLN A 197 -9.20 -21.14 8.50
N ALA A 198 -10.29 -21.75 8.03
CA ALA A 198 -10.30 -22.56 6.81
C ALA A 198 -9.84 -21.74 5.58
N VAL A 199 -10.33 -20.51 5.40
CA VAL A 199 -9.90 -19.62 4.32
C VAL A 199 -8.42 -19.25 4.47
N SER A 200 -7.94 -19.00 5.69
CA SER A 200 -6.51 -18.76 5.94
C SER A 200 -5.64 -19.94 5.50
N ASP A 201 -6.06 -21.17 5.81
CA ASP A 201 -5.34 -22.39 5.46
C ASP A 201 -5.33 -22.59 3.93
N ASP A 202 -6.45 -22.34 3.25
CA ASP A 202 -6.54 -22.39 1.78
C ASP A 202 -5.63 -21.34 1.11
N VAL A 203 -5.60 -20.10 1.64
CA VAL A 203 -4.72 -19.04 1.14
C VAL A 203 -3.25 -19.41 1.34
N ARG A 204 -2.89 -19.97 2.49
CA ARG A 204 -1.53 -20.46 2.77
C ARG A 204 -1.14 -21.64 1.88
N ALA A 205 -2.07 -22.54 1.61
CA ALA A 205 -1.85 -23.66 0.69
C ALA A 205 -1.60 -23.17 -0.75
N TYR A 206 -2.33 -22.14 -1.19
CA TYR A 206 -2.22 -21.61 -2.56
C TYR A 206 -0.95 -20.75 -2.77
N PHE A 207 -0.63 -19.85 -1.83
CA PHE A 207 0.48 -18.90 -1.96
C PHE A 207 1.79 -19.37 -1.31
N GLY A 208 1.73 -20.40 -0.47
CA GLY A 208 2.90 -20.95 0.23
C GLY A 208 3.64 -19.89 1.05
N GLY A 209 4.94 -19.87 0.94
CA GLY A 209 5.83 -18.92 1.65
C GLY A 209 5.63 -17.44 1.29
N ARG A 210 4.77 -17.11 0.33
CA ARG A 210 4.40 -15.72 0.01
C ARG A 210 3.36 -15.14 0.97
N VAL A 211 2.66 -15.95 1.77
CA VAL A 211 1.81 -15.44 2.86
C VAL A 211 2.70 -15.06 4.03
N PHE A 212 2.51 -13.86 4.57
CA PHE A 212 3.18 -13.46 5.80
C PHE A 212 2.72 -14.36 6.96
N ASP A 213 3.66 -14.74 7.84
CA ASP A 213 3.34 -15.47 9.05
C ASP A 213 2.57 -14.59 10.02
N THR A 214 2.93 -13.32 10.05
CA THR A 214 2.24 -12.29 10.80
C THR A 214 0.90 -11.99 10.17
N ALA A 215 -0.19 -12.18 10.92
CA ALA A 215 -1.54 -11.77 10.55
C ALA A 215 -2.01 -10.59 11.40
N ILE A 216 -2.75 -9.67 10.81
CA ILE A 216 -3.33 -8.53 11.52
C ILE A 216 -4.68 -8.95 12.11
N PRO A 217 -4.83 -8.91 13.44
CA PRO A 217 -6.10 -9.30 14.08
C PRO A 217 -7.18 -8.24 13.89
N ARG A 218 -8.44 -8.63 14.02
CA ARG A 218 -9.52 -7.66 14.19
C ARG A 218 -9.31 -6.94 15.52
N ASN A 219 -9.15 -5.62 15.47
CA ASN A 219 -8.84 -4.80 16.65
C ASN A 219 -9.51 -3.42 16.56
N ILE A 220 -10.22 -3.03 17.60
CA ILE A 220 -10.96 -1.76 17.63
C ILE A 220 -10.05 -0.55 17.55
N ARG A 221 -8.83 -0.61 18.13
CA ARG A 221 -7.87 0.50 18.10
C ARG A 221 -7.40 0.83 16.69
N ILE A 222 -7.26 -0.20 15.83
CA ILE A 222 -6.98 0.01 14.39
C ILE A 222 -8.12 0.77 13.72
N THR A 223 -9.37 0.48 14.10
CA THR A 223 -10.56 1.12 13.49
C THR A 223 -10.76 2.53 14.00
N GLU A 224 -10.43 2.81 15.26
CA GLU A 224 -10.59 4.12 15.89
C GLU A 224 -9.49 5.11 15.47
N SER A 225 -8.25 4.64 15.32
CA SER A 225 -7.07 5.48 15.14
C SER A 225 -7.19 6.48 13.97
N PRO A 226 -7.79 6.16 12.79
CA PRO A 226 -7.95 7.14 11.71
C PRO A 226 -8.87 8.31 12.08
N SER A 227 -9.87 8.12 12.95
CA SER A 227 -10.74 9.22 13.41
C SER A 227 -10.02 10.23 14.29
N HIS A 228 -8.82 9.88 14.76
CA HIS A 228 -7.91 10.76 15.50
C HIS A 228 -6.75 11.26 14.62
N GLY A 229 -6.76 10.98 13.32
CA GLY A 229 -5.69 11.37 12.40
C GLY A 229 -4.34 10.74 12.74
N LYS A 230 -4.32 9.55 13.35
CA LYS A 230 -3.08 8.90 13.83
C LYS A 230 -2.98 7.45 13.40
N PRO A 231 -1.80 6.98 12.98
CA PRO A 231 -1.51 5.56 12.88
C PRO A 231 -1.74 4.85 14.23
N VAL A 232 -2.13 3.57 14.21
CA VAL A 232 -2.40 2.84 15.46
C VAL A 232 -1.18 2.75 16.37
N LEU A 233 0.03 2.79 15.82
CA LEU A 233 1.27 2.79 16.59
C LEU A 233 1.43 4.06 17.45
N LEU A 234 0.92 5.21 16.98
CA LEU A 234 0.91 6.46 17.74
C LEU A 234 -0.34 6.59 18.63
N TYR A 235 -1.46 6.00 18.19
CA TYR A 235 -2.73 6.06 18.91
C TYR A 235 -2.74 5.17 20.16
N ASP A 236 -2.37 3.90 20.00
CA ASP A 236 -2.27 2.93 21.10
C ASP A 236 -1.22 1.86 20.79
N PHE A 237 0.04 2.19 21.10
CA PHE A 237 1.19 1.29 20.84
C PHE A 237 1.05 -0.08 21.50
N ARG A 238 0.38 -0.16 22.68
CA ARG A 238 0.25 -1.40 23.44
C ARG A 238 -0.85 -2.32 22.91
N SER A 239 -1.69 -1.83 22.01
CA SER A 239 -2.75 -2.65 21.42
C SER A 239 -2.19 -3.83 20.63
N VAL A 240 -2.94 -4.93 20.61
CA VAL A 240 -2.55 -6.10 19.81
C VAL A 240 -2.47 -5.79 18.31
N GLY A 241 -3.23 -4.79 17.86
CA GLY A 241 -3.19 -4.31 16.48
C GLY A 241 -1.88 -3.60 16.14
N ALA A 242 -1.42 -2.67 16.99
CA ALA A 242 -0.15 -1.98 16.83
C ALA A 242 1.02 -2.98 16.86
N GLN A 243 1.04 -3.89 17.82
CA GLN A 243 2.09 -4.91 17.94
C GLN A 243 2.12 -5.85 16.73
N ALA A 244 0.97 -6.17 16.12
CA ALA A 244 0.92 -6.95 14.90
C ALA A 244 1.56 -6.21 13.71
N TYR A 245 1.38 -4.90 13.57
CA TYR A 245 2.06 -4.13 12.53
C TYR A 245 3.56 -3.98 12.77
N VAL A 246 4.00 -3.90 14.03
CA VAL A 246 5.44 -3.95 14.36
C VAL A 246 6.04 -5.29 13.96
N ALA A 247 5.36 -6.40 14.26
CA ALA A 247 5.80 -7.74 13.87
C ALA A 247 5.81 -7.90 12.34
N LEU A 248 4.77 -7.38 11.65
CA LEU A 248 4.70 -7.39 10.18
C LEU A 248 5.88 -6.63 9.56
N ALA A 249 6.23 -5.46 10.09
CA ALA A 249 7.37 -4.68 9.60
C ALA A 249 8.70 -5.43 9.80
N ALA A 250 8.87 -6.08 10.93
CA ALA A 250 10.08 -6.89 11.20
C ALA A 250 10.17 -8.06 10.20
N GLU A 251 9.08 -8.79 9.98
CA GLU A 251 9.02 -9.88 8.99
C GLU A 251 9.23 -9.35 7.57
N PHE A 252 8.61 -8.21 7.22
CA PHE A 252 8.79 -7.55 5.93
C PHE A 252 10.27 -7.25 5.68
N LEU A 253 10.96 -6.58 6.61
CA LEU A 253 12.40 -6.26 6.50
C LEU A 253 13.26 -7.52 6.38
N GLN A 254 12.93 -8.58 7.11
CA GLN A 254 13.63 -9.84 7.01
C GLN A 254 13.53 -10.46 5.61
N ARG A 255 12.34 -10.39 4.99
CA ARG A 255 12.09 -10.89 3.62
C ARG A 255 12.80 -10.07 2.54
N GLN A 256 13.17 -8.79 2.83
CA GLN A 256 13.90 -7.94 1.90
C GLN A 256 15.42 -8.22 1.88
N LYS A 257 15.95 -8.91 2.89
CA LYS A 257 17.37 -9.26 2.91
C LYS A 257 17.66 -10.26 1.80
N PRO A 258 18.77 -10.10 1.04
CA PRO A 258 19.21 -11.12 0.12
C PRO A 258 19.32 -12.46 0.88
N VAL A 259 18.81 -13.53 0.30
CA VAL A 259 19.10 -14.87 0.80
C VAL A 259 20.61 -15.04 0.70
N GLU A 260 21.32 -15.03 1.82
CA GLU A 260 22.74 -15.40 1.83
C GLU A 260 22.81 -16.80 1.21
N ALA A 261 23.37 -16.87 -0.01
CA ALA A 261 23.65 -18.15 -0.64
C ALA A 261 24.63 -18.87 0.30
N GLY A 262 24.11 -19.87 1.00
CA GLY A 262 24.91 -20.70 1.91
C GLY A 262 26.12 -21.24 1.14
N VAL A 263 27.27 -20.92 1.67
CA VAL A 263 28.57 -21.45 1.25
C VAL A 263 28.63 -22.94 1.54
#